data_6b25a8e2e9f8a44764089e970534109c
#
_entry.id   6b25a8e2e9f8a44764089e970534109c
#
_cell.length_a   1.000
_cell.length_b   1.000
_cell.length_c   1.000
_cell.angle_alpha   90.00
_cell.angle_beta   90.00
_cell.angle_gamma   90.00
#
_symmetry.space_group_name_H-M   'P 1'
#
loop_
_entity.id
_entity.type
_entity.pdbx_description
1 polymer ?
#
loop_
_entity_poly.entity_id
_entity_poly.type
_entity_poly.pdbx_seq_one_letter_code
_entity_poly.pdbx_strand_id
1 'polypeptide(L)'
;FIVFKSHPWERQKNNVRSALTLDKINEHIKSLSLDKSSRVLLTEHFNLEGLIKQSDYIVTLCSQSAIEAAFWGMKPIQLGNAFYGQKGFTHDYDSIDEFYADLQKNKLNKYLTVDEYDNLECFLVKFLEKSLISVHKSGILSLEKKLKLPSYIS
;
A
#
# COMPACT_ATOMS: atom_id res chain seq x y z
N PHE A 1 -9.16 -7.12 15.67
CA PHE A 1 -8.12 -6.13 16.00
C PHE A 1 -7.77 -5.34 14.73
N ILE A 2 -7.51 -4.04 14.89
CA ILE A 2 -7.08 -3.15 13.81
C ILE A 2 -5.66 -2.68 14.13
N VAL A 3 -4.76 -2.82 13.18
CA VAL A 3 -3.38 -2.31 13.30
C VAL A 3 -3.19 -1.23 12.26
N PHE A 4 -2.95 0.00 12.72
CA PHE A 4 -2.50 1.10 11.87
C PHE A 4 -0.98 1.14 11.84
N LYS A 5 -0.41 0.92 10.66
CA LYS A 5 1.02 1.09 10.43
C LYS A 5 1.25 2.37 9.66
N SER A 6 1.94 3.32 10.29
CA SER A 6 2.33 4.56 9.63
C SER A 6 3.52 4.36 8.69
N HIS A 7 3.72 5.33 7.80
CA HIS A 7 4.90 5.37 6.96
C HIS A 7 6.14 5.72 7.82
N PRO A 8 7.31 5.07 7.62
CA PRO A 8 8.52 5.36 8.40
C PRO A 8 8.99 6.81 8.35
N TRP A 9 8.63 7.52 7.29
CA TRP A 9 9.02 8.92 7.06
C TRP A 9 8.07 9.93 7.72
N GLU A 10 7.01 9.47 8.37
CA GLU A 10 5.96 10.34 8.86
C GLU A 10 6.40 11.26 10.00
N ARG A 11 7.45 10.88 10.75
CA ARG A 11 8.05 11.71 11.82
C ARG A 11 9.38 12.37 11.46
N GLN A 12 9.80 12.31 10.21
CA GLN A 12 11.06 12.98 9.85
C GLN A 12 10.90 14.51 9.87
N LYS A 13 11.89 15.18 10.48
CA LYS A 13 11.87 16.61 10.82
C LYS A 13 11.50 17.58 9.70
N ASN A 14 11.62 17.19 8.46
CA ASN A 14 11.37 18.03 7.30
C ASN A 14 9.97 17.88 6.71
N ASN A 15 9.13 17.00 7.25
CA ASN A 15 7.82 16.74 6.70
C ASN A 15 6.70 16.92 7.75
N VAL A 16 6.48 18.17 8.12
CA VAL A 16 5.49 18.58 9.14
C VAL A 16 4.06 18.11 8.82
N ARG A 17 3.77 17.84 7.55
CA ARG A 17 2.42 17.41 7.13
C ARG A 17 2.12 15.94 7.47
N SER A 18 3.11 15.11 7.62
CA SER A 18 2.92 13.68 7.84
C SER A 18 2.60 13.32 9.29
N ALA A 19 3.11 14.07 10.27
CA ALA A 19 2.78 13.89 11.69
C ALA A 19 1.27 14.09 11.98
N LEU A 20 0.59 14.91 11.18
CA LEU A 20 -0.83 15.21 11.36
C LEU A 20 -1.73 13.96 11.25
N THR A 21 -1.37 12.98 10.42
CA THR A 21 -2.15 11.74 10.27
C THR A 21 -2.07 10.90 11.53
N LEU A 22 -0.86 10.70 12.06
CA LEU A 22 -0.65 9.97 13.33
C LEU A 22 -1.36 10.62 14.50
N ASP A 23 -1.26 11.94 14.61
CA ASP A 23 -1.89 12.69 15.69
C ASP A 23 -3.41 12.56 15.64
N LYS A 24 -4.02 12.68 14.46
CA LYS A 24 -5.46 12.49 14.27
C LYS A 24 -5.92 11.06 14.58
N ILE A 25 -5.14 10.06 14.17
CA ILE A 25 -5.47 8.66 14.50
C ILE A 25 -5.38 8.46 16.02
N ASN A 26 -4.34 8.98 16.67
CA ASN A 26 -4.20 8.91 18.12
C ASN A 26 -5.34 9.62 18.86
N GLU A 27 -5.73 10.81 18.44
CA GLU A 27 -6.86 11.53 19.00
C GLU A 27 -8.16 10.73 18.87
N HIS A 28 -8.38 10.14 17.69
CA HIS A 28 -9.54 9.30 17.45
C HIS A 28 -9.53 8.05 18.35
N ILE A 29 -8.41 7.35 18.47
CA ILE A 29 -8.29 6.18 19.36
C ILE A 29 -8.59 6.56 20.81
N LYS A 30 -8.10 7.72 21.29
CA LYS A 30 -8.39 8.22 22.64
C LYS A 30 -9.85 8.57 22.85
N SER A 31 -10.58 8.93 21.81
CA SER A 31 -12.01 9.23 21.87
C SER A 31 -12.90 7.98 21.90
N LEU A 32 -12.35 6.81 21.57
CA LEU A 32 -13.09 5.55 21.60
C LEU A 32 -13.32 5.07 23.05
N SER A 33 -14.38 4.29 23.25
CA SER A 33 -14.56 3.55 24.52
C SER A 33 -13.39 2.57 24.76
N LEU A 34 -13.12 2.25 26.02
CA LEU A 34 -12.02 1.33 26.41
C LEU A 34 -12.07 -0.01 25.67
N ASP A 35 -13.25 -0.59 25.48
CA ASP A 35 -13.42 -1.84 24.74
C ASP A 35 -12.98 -1.69 23.27
N LYS A 36 -13.32 -0.58 22.63
CA LYS A 36 -12.93 -0.33 21.23
C LYS A 36 -11.48 0.05 21.09
N SER A 37 -10.96 0.93 21.95
CA SER A 37 -9.58 1.39 21.91
C SER A 37 -8.57 0.24 22.18
N SER A 38 -8.92 -0.72 23.04
CA SER A 38 -8.08 -1.91 23.31
C SER A 38 -7.90 -2.83 22.10
N ARG A 39 -8.72 -2.67 21.05
CA ARG A 39 -8.65 -3.47 19.81
C ARG A 39 -7.91 -2.76 18.68
N VAL A 40 -7.38 -1.56 18.95
CA VAL A 40 -6.69 -0.73 17.96
C VAL A 40 -5.24 -0.52 18.39
N LEU A 41 -4.31 -0.84 17.52
CA LEU A 41 -2.88 -0.63 17.72
C LEU A 41 -2.35 0.33 16.65
N LEU A 42 -1.65 1.36 17.08
CA LEU A 42 -0.87 2.22 16.19
C LEU A 42 0.62 1.87 16.32
N THR A 43 1.27 1.56 15.20
CA THR A 43 2.68 1.19 15.19
C THR A 43 3.44 1.89 14.07
N GLU A 44 4.71 2.25 14.35
CA GLU A 44 5.62 2.89 13.40
C GLU A 44 6.72 1.93 12.93
N HIS A 45 7.18 1.06 13.83
CA HIS A 45 8.41 0.29 13.66
C HIS A 45 8.19 -1.23 13.49
N PHE A 46 6.97 -1.66 13.27
CA PHE A 46 6.70 -3.08 13.10
C PHE A 46 7.16 -3.57 11.72
N ASN A 47 7.68 -4.81 11.68
CA ASN A 47 8.03 -5.45 10.42
C ASN A 47 6.77 -5.69 9.58
N LEU A 48 6.75 -5.11 8.37
CA LEU A 48 5.59 -5.19 7.47
C LEU A 48 5.28 -6.64 7.07
N GLU A 49 6.29 -7.45 6.77
CA GLU A 49 6.12 -8.86 6.44
C GLU A 49 5.43 -9.65 7.58
N GLY A 50 5.87 -9.41 8.82
CA GLY A 50 5.26 -10.03 10.00
C GLY A 50 3.80 -9.62 10.19
N LEU A 51 3.46 -8.37 9.91
CA LEU A 51 2.07 -7.90 9.93
C LEU A 51 1.23 -8.54 8.83
N ILE A 52 1.74 -8.57 7.59
CA ILE A 52 1.05 -9.19 6.45
C ILE A 52 0.69 -10.64 6.78
N LYS A 53 1.66 -11.43 7.23
CA LYS A 53 1.47 -12.86 7.52
C LYS A 53 0.46 -13.15 8.65
N GLN A 54 0.28 -12.20 9.57
CA GLN A 54 -0.62 -12.35 10.72
C GLN A 54 -1.98 -11.67 10.53
N SER A 55 -2.17 -10.94 9.44
CA SER A 55 -3.41 -10.21 9.18
C SER A 55 -4.41 -11.07 8.42
N ASP A 56 -5.69 -10.82 8.68
CA ASP A 56 -6.77 -11.38 7.87
C ASP A 56 -6.99 -10.55 6.60
N TYR A 57 -6.83 -9.25 6.70
CA TYR A 57 -6.98 -8.32 5.57
C TYR A 57 -5.92 -7.23 5.65
N ILE A 58 -5.46 -6.77 4.52
CA ILE A 58 -4.60 -5.60 4.37
C ILE A 58 -5.38 -4.53 3.62
N VAL A 59 -5.57 -3.38 4.26
CA VAL A 59 -6.28 -2.23 3.68
C VAL A 59 -5.29 -1.10 3.46
N THR A 60 -5.28 -0.55 2.25
CA THR A 60 -4.41 0.56 1.88
C THR A 60 -5.15 1.66 1.15
N LEU A 61 -4.66 2.90 1.23
CA LEU A 61 -5.12 3.98 0.36
C LEU A 61 -4.30 4.01 -0.95
N CYS A 62 -2.99 4.17 -0.84
CA CYS A 62 -2.07 4.22 -2.00
C CYS A 62 -0.69 3.64 -1.67
N SER A 63 -0.59 2.76 -0.68
CA SER A 63 0.69 2.23 -0.22
C SER A 63 1.18 1.08 -1.09
N GLN A 64 2.47 1.06 -1.40
CA GLN A 64 3.13 -0.06 -2.08
C GLN A 64 3.10 -1.36 -1.25
N SER A 65 2.79 -1.29 0.04
CA SER A 65 2.57 -2.47 0.89
C SER A 65 1.47 -3.40 0.36
N ALA A 66 0.54 -2.89 -0.46
CA ALA A 66 -0.42 -3.73 -1.19
C ALA A 66 0.28 -4.71 -2.14
N ILE A 67 1.28 -4.26 -2.88
CA ILE A 67 2.07 -5.12 -3.79
C ILE A 67 2.83 -6.16 -2.97
N GLU A 68 3.42 -5.77 -1.84
CA GLU A 68 4.09 -6.70 -0.93
C GLU A 68 3.13 -7.75 -0.37
N ALA A 69 1.91 -7.35 0.02
CA ALA A 69 0.88 -8.27 0.47
C ALA A 69 0.46 -9.25 -0.63
N ALA A 70 0.31 -8.78 -1.86
CA ALA A 70 -0.01 -9.62 -3.01
C ALA A 70 1.10 -10.64 -3.32
N PHE A 71 2.38 -10.29 -3.14
CA PHE A 71 3.50 -11.24 -3.22
C PHE A 71 3.39 -12.39 -2.22
N TRP A 72 2.81 -12.13 -1.04
CA TRP A 72 2.51 -13.16 -0.04
C TRP A 72 1.19 -13.89 -0.30
N GLY A 73 0.60 -13.70 -1.48
CA GLY A 73 -0.63 -14.36 -1.89
C GLY A 73 -1.90 -13.77 -1.28
N MET A 74 -1.80 -12.68 -0.49
CA MET A 74 -2.98 -11.99 0.04
C MET A 74 -3.60 -11.11 -1.04
N LYS A 75 -4.93 -10.99 -1.04
CA LYS A 75 -5.64 -10.05 -1.90
C LYS A 75 -5.83 -8.73 -1.15
N PRO A 76 -5.04 -7.68 -1.44
CA PRO A 76 -5.12 -6.43 -0.72
C PRO A 76 -6.36 -5.63 -1.09
N ILE A 77 -6.86 -4.86 -0.13
CA ILE A 77 -8.00 -3.96 -0.29
C ILE A 77 -7.47 -2.56 -0.52
N GLN A 78 -7.88 -1.98 -1.62
CA GLN A 78 -7.52 -0.64 -2.08
C GLN A 78 -8.71 0.30 -1.92
N LEU A 79 -8.57 1.33 -1.06
CA LEU A 79 -9.58 2.37 -0.85
C LEU A 79 -9.22 3.70 -1.53
N GLY A 80 -8.10 3.75 -2.24
CA GLY A 80 -7.64 4.95 -2.93
C GLY A 80 -7.47 4.69 -4.43
N ASN A 81 -6.81 5.60 -5.11
CA ASN A 81 -6.53 5.48 -6.55
C ASN A 81 -5.03 5.29 -6.79
N ALA A 82 -4.51 4.10 -6.48
CA ALA A 82 -3.12 3.76 -6.68
C ALA A 82 -2.87 3.23 -8.09
N PHE A 83 -1.62 3.38 -8.58
CA PHE A 83 -1.21 2.93 -9.92
C PHE A 83 -1.35 1.42 -10.15
N TYR A 84 -1.40 0.63 -9.08
CA TYR A 84 -1.60 -0.82 -9.10
C TYR A 84 -3.07 -1.24 -8.96
N GLY A 85 -3.98 -0.31 -8.65
CA GLY A 85 -5.42 -0.60 -8.56
C GLY A 85 -6.03 -0.98 -9.90
N GLN A 86 -7.14 -1.71 -9.86
CA GLN A 86 -7.87 -2.19 -11.06
C GLN A 86 -7.01 -3.04 -12.02
N LYS A 87 -6.02 -3.77 -11.47
CA LYS A 87 -5.17 -4.67 -12.25
C LYS A 87 -5.53 -6.15 -12.08
N GLY A 88 -6.60 -6.43 -11.34
CA GLY A 88 -7.14 -7.78 -11.17
C GLY A 88 -6.55 -8.58 -10.02
N PHE A 89 -5.70 -7.98 -9.17
CA PHE A 89 -5.16 -8.62 -7.97
C PHE A 89 -5.46 -7.86 -6.67
N THR A 90 -6.32 -6.84 -6.73
CA THR A 90 -6.79 -6.06 -5.59
C THR A 90 -8.31 -6.12 -5.49
N HIS A 91 -8.85 -5.92 -4.28
CA HIS A 91 -10.22 -5.47 -4.09
C HIS A 91 -10.22 -3.95 -4.15
N ASP A 92 -10.82 -3.37 -5.17
CA ASP A 92 -10.84 -1.92 -5.40
C ASP A 92 -12.19 -1.34 -5.03
N TYR A 93 -12.21 -0.33 -4.17
CA TYR A 93 -13.41 0.34 -3.70
C TYR A 93 -13.29 1.85 -3.87
N ASP A 94 -14.30 2.44 -4.47
CA ASP A 94 -14.43 3.89 -4.59
C ASP A 94 -15.08 4.51 -3.33
N SER A 95 -15.73 3.68 -2.52
CA SER A 95 -16.44 4.09 -1.32
C SER A 95 -16.10 3.19 -0.13
N ILE A 96 -15.91 3.81 1.04
CA ILE A 96 -15.72 3.06 2.28
C ILE A 96 -17.00 2.31 2.70
N ASP A 97 -18.16 2.81 2.31
CA ASP A 97 -19.46 2.18 2.62
C ASP A 97 -19.64 0.88 1.83
N GLU A 98 -19.21 0.84 0.56
CA GLU A 98 -19.21 -0.38 -0.24
C GLU A 98 -18.26 -1.42 0.33
N PHE A 99 -17.04 -1.01 0.68
CA PHE A 99 -16.09 -1.89 1.37
C PHE A 99 -16.68 -2.47 2.65
N TYR A 100 -17.32 -1.62 3.48
CA TYR A 100 -17.94 -2.05 4.73
C TYR A 100 -19.08 -3.04 4.49
N ALA A 101 -19.92 -2.79 3.49
CA ALA A 101 -21.02 -3.68 3.13
C ALA A 101 -20.53 -5.06 2.69
N ASP A 102 -19.44 -5.13 1.90
CA ASP A 102 -18.88 -6.39 1.45
C ASP A 102 -18.12 -7.12 2.56
N LEU A 103 -17.46 -6.39 3.45
CA LEU A 103 -16.84 -6.96 4.65
C LEU A 103 -17.90 -7.62 5.55
N GLN A 104 -19.02 -6.93 5.81
CA GLN A 104 -20.11 -7.47 6.64
C GLN A 104 -20.79 -8.69 6.02
N LYS A 105 -20.85 -8.76 4.70
CA LYS A 105 -21.44 -9.88 3.96
C LYS A 105 -20.47 -11.04 3.70
N ASN A 106 -19.26 -10.95 4.23
CA ASN A 106 -18.20 -11.96 4.06
C ASN A 106 -17.85 -12.24 2.57
N LYS A 107 -17.91 -11.22 1.73
CA LYS A 107 -17.63 -11.34 0.30
C LYS A 107 -16.16 -11.16 -0.08
N LEU A 108 -15.30 -10.80 0.88
CA LEU A 108 -13.92 -10.52 0.62
C LEU A 108 -13.08 -11.80 0.63
N ASN A 109 -12.49 -12.13 -0.49
CA ASN A 109 -11.49 -13.19 -0.55
C ASN A 109 -10.20 -12.70 0.11
N LYS A 110 -9.69 -13.49 1.06
CA LYS A 110 -8.44 -13.19 1.77
C LYS A 110 -7.21 -13.37 0.88
N TYR A 111 -7.23 -14.36 -0.01
CA TYR A 111 -6.11 -14.76 -0.83
C TYR A 111 -6.41 -14.58 -2.32
N LEU A 112 -5.34 -14.39 -3.09
CA LEU A 112 -5.40 -14.38 -4.55
C LEU A 112 -5.76 -15.77 -5.07
N THR A 113 -6.60 -15.81 -6.09
CA THR A 113 -6.74 -16.98 -6.96
C THR A 113 -5.54 -17.11 -7.89
N VAL A 114 -5.40 -18.22 -8.60
CA VAL A 114 -4.33 -18.42 -9.60
C VAL A 114 -4.39 -17.33 -10.67
N ASP A 115 -5.56 -17.06 -11.23
CA ASP A 115 -5.74 -16.05 -12.28
C ASP A 115 -5.38 -14.63 -11.79
N GLU A 116 -5.69 -14.33 -10.52
CA GLU A 116 -5.34 -13.05 -9.91
C GLU A 116 -3.84 -12.92 -9.65
N TYR A 117 -3.17 -14.03 -9.34
CA TYR A 117 -1.73 -14.08 -9.22
C TYR A 117 -1.04 -13.90 -10.59
N ASP A 118 -1.56 -14.49 -11.64
CA ASP A 118 -1.10 -14.26 -13.01
C ASP A 118 -1.24 -12.78 -13.42
N ASN A 119 -2.34 -12.14 -13.00
CA ASN A 119 -2.52 -10.69 -13.19
C ASN A 119 -1.47 -9.86 -12.45
N LEU A 120 -1.11 -10.25 -11.23
CA LEU A 120 -0.01 -9.61 -10.47
C LEU A 120 1.32 -9.76 -11.22
N GLU A 121 1.66 -10.96 -11.68
CA GLU A 121 2.90 -11.20 -12.43
C GLU A 121 2.94 -10.37 -13.72
N CYS A 122 1.87 -10.38 -14.50
CA CYS A 122 1.76 -9.56 -15.70
C CYS A 122 1.91 -8.06 -15.43
N PHE A 123 1.31 -7.57 -14.33
CA PHE A 123 1.46 -6.19 -13.89
C PHE A 123 2.93 -5.89 -13.56
N LEU A 124 3.58 -6.74 -12.77
CA LEU A 124 4.97 -6.53 -12.33
C LEU A 124 5.94 -6.51 -13.49
N VAL A 125 5.83 -7.48 -14.41
CA VAL A 125 6.67 -7.51 -15.62
C VAL A 125 6.53 -6.21 -16.40
N LYS A 126 5.29 -5.77 -16.68
CA LYS A 126 5.04 -4.51 -17.39
C LYS A 126 5.55 -3.28 -16.64
N PHE A 127 5.41 -3.30 -15.31
CA PHE A 127 5.88 -2.20 -14.47
C PHE A 127 7.40 -2.11 -14.45
N LEU A 128 8.09 -3.24 -14.29
CA LEU A 128 9.56 -3.31 -14.31
C LEU A 128 10.12 -2.88 -15.67
N GLU A 129 9.54 -3.37 -16.76
CA GLU A 129 10.03 -3.09 -18.11
C GLU A 129 9.78 -1.64 -18.57
N LYS A 130 8.61 -1.07 -18.20
CA LYS A 130 8.16 0.19 -18.79
C LYS A 130 8.31 1.39 -17.86
N SER A 131 8.24 1.17 -16.53
CA SER A 131 8.14 2.26 -15.56
C SER A 131 9.39 2.42 -14.71
N LEU A 132 10.24 1.39 -14.60
CA LEU A 132 11.48 1.48 -13.87
C LEU A 132 12.66 1.78 -14.79
N ILE A 133 13.61 2.52 -14.25
CA ILE A 133 14.86 2.86 -14.93
C ILE A 133 15.99 2.41 -14.02
N SER A 134 16.97 1.70 -14.60
CA SER A 134 18.15 1.28 -13.88
C SER A 134 18.89 2.51 -13.31
N VAL A 135 19.29 2.44 -12.05
CA VAL A 135 20.12 3.47 -11.40
C VAL A 135 21.59 3.43 -11.85
N HIS A 136 21.99 2.45 -12.69
CA HIS A 136 23.31 2.44 -13.28
C HIS A 136 23.47 3.58 -14.31
N LYS A 137 24.74 3.94 -14.59
CA LYS A 137 25.07 5.02 -15.54
C LYS A 137 24.35 4.88 -16.89
N SER A 138 24.22 3.67 -17.42
CA SER A 138 23.47 3.39 -18.65
C SER A 138 21.98 3.70 -18.55
N GLY A 139 21.38 3.47 -17.38
CA GLY A 139 19.98 3.80 -17.13
C GLY A 139 19.74 5.30 -17.04
N ILE A 140 20.64 6.06 -16.41
CA ILE A 140 20.60 7.51 -16.34
C ILE A 140 20.69 8.13 -17.75
N LEU A 141 21.64 7.67 -18.55
CA LEU A 141 21.78 8.12 -19.95
C LEU A 141 20.54 7.79 -20.79
N SER A 142 19.91 6.64 -20.54
CA SER A 142 18.66 6.28 -21.20
C SER A 142 17.50 7.21 -20.78
N LEU A 143 17.44 7.61 -19.51
CA LEU A 143 16.48 8.55 -18.99
C LEU A 143 16.64 9.95 -19.61
N GLU A 144 17.86 10.48 -19.62
CA GLU A 144 18.20 11.76 -20.23
C GLU A 144 17.74 11.81 -21.69
N LYS A 145 18.03 10.72 -22.44
CA LYS A 145 17.61 10.58 -23.83
C LYS A 145 16.09 10.55 -23.99
N LYS A 146 15.38 9.79 -23.14
CA LYS A 146 13.91 9.69 -23.18
C LYS A 146 13.22 11.00 -22.83
N LEU A 147 13.75 11.71 -21.85
CA LEU A 147 13.18 12.98 -21.37
C LEU A 147 13.71 14.20 -22.13
N LYS A 148 14.62 14.00 -23.09
CA LYS A 148 15.31 15.10 -23.81
C LYS A 148 15.96 16.13 -22.88
N LEU A 149 16.47 15.65 -21.73
CA LEU A 149 17.17 16.48 -20.77
C LEU A 149 18.59 16.80 -21.30
N PRO A 150 19.15 17.97 -20.90
CA PRO A 150 20.57 18.24 -21.16
C PRO A 150 21.43 17.18 -20.45
N SER A 151 22.50 16.78 -21.11
CA SER A 151 23.43 15.80 -20.52
C SER A 151 24.17 16.42 -19.32
N TYR A 152 23.97 15.85 -18.16
CA TYR A 152 24.69 16.25 -16.92
C TYR A 152 25.88 15.34 -16.62
N ILE A 153 26.17 14.36 -17.49
CA ILE A 153 27.26 13.42 -17.33
C ILE A 153 28.18 13.54 -18.53
N SER A 154 29.16 14.39 -18.42
CA SER A 154 30.33 14.44 -19.32
C SER A 154 31.50 13.69 -18.71
#